data_b94fb79ffb41483b0b562a7dbc6aaf8e
#
_entry.id   b94fb79ffb41483b0b562a7dbc6aaf8e
#
_cell.length_a   1.000
_cell.length_b   1.000
_cell.length_c   1.000
_cell.angle_alpha   90.00
_cell.angle_beta   90.00
_cell.angle_gamma   90.00
#
_symmetry.space_group_name_H-M   'P 1'
#
loop_
_entity.id
_entity.type
_entity.pdbx_description
1 polymer ?
#
loop_
_entity_poly.entity_id
_entity_poly.type
_entity_poly.pdbx_seq_one_letter_code
_entity_poly.pdbx_strand_id
1 'polypeptide(L)'
;MAILGIEGFNRLTERQRMHLLYEVCSSPIWARRVLAGGPFRDADALFDRAERVLAELPDSALDAALDGHPRIGARADNASSAQEQARVASADDSVKAELAEKNRAYEERFGYVYLVCASGRTAEELLAILTDRLGNDPDTERRVMRSELGKINRLRLDRLLSKETA
;
A
#
# COMPACT_ATOMS: atom_id res chain seq x y z
N MET A 1 21.79 -9.57 -15.74
CA MET A 1 21.47 -8.44 -14.86
C MET A 1 21.28 -8.92 -13.44
N ALA A 2 21.74 -8.15 -12.49
CA ALA A 2 21.63 -8.52 -11.07
C ALA A 2 20.31 -7.99 -10.49
N ILE A 3 19.79 -8.69 -9.49
CA ILE A 3 18.66 -8.21 -8.69
C ILE A 3 19.18 -7.16 -7.69
N LEU A 4 18.38 -6.14 -7.38
CA LEU A 4 18.78 -5.13 -6.40
C LEU A 4 19.13 -5.80 -5.05
N GLY A 5 18.22 -6.57 -4.48
CA GLY A 5 18.41 -7.25 -3.22
C GLY A 5 18.65 -6.30 -2.05
N ILE A 6 18.75 -6.86 -0.85
CA ILE A 6 19.01 -6.05 0.34
C ILE A 6 20.42 -5.43 0.33
N GLU A 7 21.40 -6.15 -0.17
CA GLU A 7 22.77 -5.63 -0.26
C GLU A 7 22.84 -4.44 -1.22
N GLY A 8 22.19 -4.57 -2.38
CA GLY A 8 22.11 -3.48 -3.35
C GLY A 8 21.42 -2.25 -2.77
N PHE A 9 20.31 -2.48 -2.06
CA PHE A 9 19.58 -1.41 -1.38
C PHE A 9 20.49 -0.69 -0.36
N ASN A 10 21.20 -1.43 0.47
CA ASN A 10 22.09 -0.85 1.47
C ASN A 10 23.23 -0.02 0.87
N ARG A 11 23.64 -0.33 -0.37
CA ARG A 11 24.72 0.39 -1.07
C ARG A 11 24.27 1.68 -1.74
N LEU A 12 22.97 1.87 -1.92
CA LEU A 12 22.43 3.09 -2.50
C LEU A 12 22.70 4.29 -1.58
N THR A 13 22.72 5.49 -2.15
CA THR A 13 22.82 6.70 -1.35
C THR A 13 21.56 6.86 -0.49
N GLU A 14 21.67 7.62 0.59
CA GLU A 14 20.52 7.92 1.43
C GLU A 14 19.36 8.51 0.62
N ARG A 15 19.68 9.43 -0.27
CA ARG A 15 18.69 10.07 -1.15
C ARG A 15 17.98 9.07 -2.04
N GLN A 16 18.71 8.12 -2.63
CA GLN A 16 18.14 7.07 -3.47
C GLN A 16 17.23 6.15 -2.65
N ARG A 17 17.67 5.74 -1.47
CA ARG A 17 16.86 4.90 -0.58
C ARG A 17 15.58 5.61 -0.14
N MET A 18 15.68 6.89 0.21
CA MET A 18 14.51 7.70 0.57
C MET A 18 13.50 7.76 -0.57
N HIS A 19 13.98 7.99 -1.80
CA HIS A 19 13.13 8.04 -2.98
C HIS A 19 12.38 6.71 -3.19
N LEU A 20 13.09 5.59 -3.11
CA LEU A 20 12.51 4.26 -3.29
C LEU A 20 11.47 3.94 -2.21
N LEU A 21 11.77 4.26 -0.96
CA LEU A 21 10.83 4.04 0.14
C LEU A 21 9.60 4.92 0.01
N TYR A 22 9.75 6.16 -0.44
CA TYR A 22 8.62 7.05 -0.69
C TYR A 22 7.71 6.54 -1.81
N GLU A 23 8.26 5.87 -2.81
CA GLU A 23 7.47 5.22 -3.86
C GLU A 23 6.66 4.04 -3.32
N VAL A 24 7.16 3.36 -2.30
CA VAL A 24 6.45 2.25 -1.64
C VAL A 24 5.28 2.80 -0.83
N CYS A 25 5.54 3.80 0.00
CA CYS A 25 4.54 4.40 0.88
C CYS A 25 4.76 5.92 0.88
N SER A 26 3.77 6.68 0.44
CA SER A 26 3.87 8.13 0.23
C SER A 26 3.87 8.92 1.55
N SER A 27 4.73 8.52 2.48
CA SER A 27 4.92 9.19 3.76
C SER A 27 6.41 9.46 3.99
N PRO A 28 6.85 10.72 3.96
CA PRO A 28 8.25 11.05 4.27
C PRO A 28 8.67 10.63 5.67
N ILE A 29 7.76 10.70 6.65
CA ILE A 29 8.01 10.30 8.03
C ILE A 29 8.26 8.79 8.09
N TRP A 30 7.41 8.00 7.45
CA TRP A 30 7.59 6.55 7.39
C TRP A 30 8.93 6.19 6.74
N ALA A 31 9.21 6.76 5.58
CA ALA A 31 10.46 6.49 4.85
C ALA A 31 11.69 6.82 5.70
N ARG A 32 11.69 7.97 6.35
CA ARG A 32 12.81 8.41 7.20
C ARG A 32 13.00 7.49 8.39
N ARG A 33 11.93 7.08 9.06
CA ARG A 33 12.01 6.20 10.22
C ARG A 33 12.42 4.79 9.84
N VAL A 34 11.96 4.28 8.70
CA VAL A 34 12.41 2.98 8.18
C VAL A 34 13.90 3.03 7.92
N LEU A 35 14.37 4.06 7.22
CA LEU A 35 15.77 4.21 6.86
C LEU A 35 16.68 4.29 8.10
N ALA A 36 16.21 4.91 9.18
CA ALA A 36 16.97 5.02 10.43
C ALA A 36 17.27 3.67 11.07
N GLY A 37 16.56 2.62 10.71
CA GLY A 37 16.81 1.26 11.20
C GLY A 37 17.87 0.49 10.43
N GLY A 38 18.39 1.05 9.34
CA GLY A 38 19.40 0.41 8.51
C GLY A 38 20.85 0.73 8.92
N PRO A 39 21.83 0.15 8.23
CA PRO A 39 21.66 -0.83 7.15
C PRO A 39 21.04 -2.14 7.63
N PHE A 40 20.40 -2.87 6.71
CA PHE A 40 19.64 -4.09 7.06
C PHE A 40 20.47 -5.33 6.73
N ARG A 41 20.49 -6.29 7.66
CA ARG A 41 21.25 -7.54 7.49
C ARG A 41 20.63 -8.45 6.42
N ASP A 42 19.30 -8.39 6.26
CA ASP A 42 18.54 -9.20 5.31
C ASP A 42 17.22 -8.48 4.96
N ALA A 43 16.49 -9.03 3.99
CA ALA A 43 15.21 -8.47 3.55
C ALA A 43 14.17 -8.48 4.70
N ASP A 44 14.15 -9.53 5.50
CA ASP A 44 13.21 -9.66 6.62
C ASP A 44 13.40 -8.54 7.64
N ALA A 45 14.64 -8.14 7.90
CA ALA A 45 14.92 -7.01 8.81
C ALA A 45 14.31 -5.70 8.28
N LEU A 46 14.38 -5.47 6.98
CA LEU A 46 13.74 -4.31 6.34
C LEU A 46 12.21 -4.40 6.47
N PHE A 47 11.63 -5.55 6.17
CA PHE A 47 10.18 -5.76 6.27
C PHE A 47 9.68 -5.56 7.69
N ASP A 48 10.35 -6.13 8.68
CA ASP A 48 10.00 -5.99 10.09
C ASP A 48 10.08 -4.52 10.54
N ARG A 49 11.10 -3.81 10.12
CA ARG A 49 11.25 -2.39 10.42
C ARG A 49 10.11 -1.57 9.80
N ALA A 50 9.79 -1.85 8.54
CA ALA A 50 8.71 -1.17 7.82
C ALA A 50 7.36 -1.37 8.51
N GLU A 51 7.05 -2.59 8.92
CA GLU A 51 5.80 -2.91 9.62
C GLU A 51 5.72 -2.24 10.99
N ARG A 52 6.81 -2.26 11.74
CA ARG A 52 6.88 -1.63 13.06
C ARG A 52 6.68 -0.12 12.97
N VAL A 53 7.36 0.53 12.04
CA VAL A 53 7.21 1.97 11.83
C VAL A 53 5.77 2.32 11.46
N LEU A 54 5.17 1.54 10.56
CA LEU A 54 3.78 1.76 10.16
C LEU A 54 2.81 1.63 11.33
N ALA A 55 3.02 0.62 12.19
CA ALA A 55 2.17 0.40 13.35
C ALA A 55 2.22 1.56 14.35
N GLU A 56 3.34 2.27 14.40
CA GLU A 56 3.60 3.37 15.33
C GLU A 56 3.30 4.76 14.75
N LEU A 57 2.99 4.87 13.46
CA LEU A 57 2.68 6.17 12.84
C LEU A 57 1.41 6.77 13.42
N PRO A 58 1.40 8.09 13.70
CA PRO A 58 0.17 8.76 14.08
C PRO A 58 -0.83 8.79 12.92
N ASP A 59 -2.12 8.87 13.23
CA ASP A 59 -3.19 8.83 12.24
C ASP A 59 -3.03 9.92 11.17
N SER A 60 -2.57 11.11 11.54
CA SER A 60 -2.36 12.20 10.58
C SER A 60 -1.31 11.84 9.52
N ALA A 61 -0.22 11.18 9.90
CA ALA A 61 0.80 10.72 8.98
C ALA A 61 0.28 9.57 8.10
N LEU A 62 -0.55 8.71 8.68
CA LEU A 62 -1.20 7.63 7.96
C LEU A 62 -2.16 8.16 6.89
N ASP A 63 -2.96 9.15 7.23
CA ASP A 63 -3.89 9.79 6.29
C ASP A 63 -3.14 10.40 5.10
N ALA A 64 -2.00 11.04 5.34
CA ALA A 64 -1.16 11.58 4.28
C ALA A 64 -0.64 10.48 3.36
N ALA A 65 -0.30 9.31 3.91
CA ALA A 65 0.15 8.17 3.10
C ALA A 65 -0.96 7.64 2.18
N LEU A 66 -2.22 7.75 2.60
CA LEU A 66 -3.37 7.29 1.78
C LEU A 66 -3.56 8.11 0.51
N ASP A 67 -3.13 9.37 0.50
CA ASP A 67 -3.24 10.23 -0.68
C ASP A 67 -2.49 9.69 -1.89
N GLY A 68 -1.50 8.82 -1.68
CA GLY A 68 -0.75 8.16 -2.73
C GLY A 68 -1.43 6.92 -3.33
N HIS A 69 -2.62 6.55 -2.86
CA HIS A 69 -3.33 5.36 -3.31
C HIS A 69 -4.58 5.71 -4.12
N PRO A 70 -4.74 5.16 -5.34
CA PRO A 70 -5.95 5.38 -6.12
C PRO A 70 -7.12 4.58 -5.52
N ARG A 71 -8.34 5.04 -5.81
CA ARG A 71 -9.55 4.30 -5.47
C ARG A 71 -9.57 2.95 -6.19
N ILE A 72 -10.10 1.93 -5.52
CA ILE A 72 -10.32 0.63 -6.16
C ILE A 72 -11.33 0.81 -7.30
N GLY A 73 -10.96 0.36 -8.50
CA GLY A 73 -11.77 0.51 -9.71
C GLY A 73 -11.53 1.81 -10.47
N ALA A 74 -10.80 2.77 -9.90
CA ALA A 74 -10.39 3.98 -10.60
C ALA A 74 -9.13 3.73 -11.43
N ARG A 75 -8.83 4.68 -12.34
CA ARG A 75 -7.61 4.59 -13.14
C ARG A 75 -6.38 4.67 -12.23
N ALA A 76 -5.47 3.72 -12.40
CA ALA A 76 -4.24 3.68 -11.62
C ALA A 76 -3.23 4.71 -12.12
N ASP A 77 -2.57 5.41 -11.20
CA ASP A 77 -1.62 6.49 -11.51
C ASP A 77 -0.20 5.98 -11.80
N ASN A 78 0.12 4.75 -11.39
CA ASN A 78 1.45 4.19 -11.55
C ASN A 78 1.40 2.69 -11.80
N ALA A 79 2.54 2.11 -12.21
CA ALA A 79 2.64 0.69 -12.57
C ALA A 79 2.34 -0.23 -11.40
N SER A 80 2.73 0.13 -10.17
CA SER A 80 2.44 -0.69 -8.98
C SER A 80 0.94 -0.78 -8.72
N SER A 81 0.24 0.35 -8.77
CA SER A 81 -1.21 0.38 -8.58
C SER A 81 -1.94 -0.35 -9.70
N ALA A 82 -1.50 -0.21 -10.96
CA ALA A 82 -2.06 -0.92 -12.08
C ALA A 82 -1.92 -2.44 -11.94
N GLN A 83 -0.75 -2.91 -11.50
CA GLN A 83 -0.50 -4.32 -11.26
C GLN A 83 -1.37 -4.86 -10.12
N GLU A 84 -1.50 -4.10 -9.04
CA GLU A 84 -2.29 -4.47 -7.87
C GLU A 84 -3.78 -4.60 -8.19
N GLN A 85 -4.30 -3.79 -9.10
CA GLN A 85 -5.71 -3.76 -9.50
C GLN A 85 -6.00 -4.41 -10.85
N ALA A 86 -5.08 -5.21 -11.39
CA ALA A 86 -5.22 -5.76 -12.75
C ALA A 86 -6.52 -6.56 -12.95
N ARG A 87 -6.96 -7.32 -11.96
CA ARG A 87 -8.18 -8.13 -12.05
C ARG A 87 -9.45 -7.30 -11.95
N VAL A 88 -9.37 -6.13 -11.35
CA VAL A 88 -10.50 -5.20 -11.26
C VAL A 88 -10.78 -4.55 -12.61
N ALA A 89 -9.74 -4.24 -13.38
CA ALA A 89 -9.86 -3.60 -14.67
C ALA A 89 -10.67 -4.42 -15.69
N SER A 90 -10.68 -5.75 -15.53
CA SER A 90 -11.41 -6.67 -16.41
C SER A 90 -12.81 -7.03 -15.91
N ALA A 91 -13.28 -6.45 -14.82
CA ALA A 91 -14.59 -6.74 -14.24
C ALA A 91 -15.73 -6.21 -15.08
N ASP A 92 -16.94 -6.76 -14.88
CA ASP A 92 -18.16 -6.28 -15.49
C ASP A 92 -18.48 -4.84 -15.07
N ASP A 93 -19.12 -4.09 -15.95
CA ASP A 93 -19.50 -2.69 -15.69
C ASP A 93 -20.42 -2.55 -14.48
N SER A 94 -21.33 -3.52 -14.26
CA SER A 94 -22.22 -3.52 -13.09
C SER A 94 -21.46 -3.63 -11.79
N VAL A 95 -20.43 -4.47 -11.72
CA VAL A 95 -19.57 -4.63 -10.55
C VAL A 95 -18.77 -3.36 -10.32
N LYS A 96 -18.20 -2.78 -11.38
CA LYS A 96 -17.47 -1.52 -11.30
C LYS A 96 -18.34 -0.38 -10.79
N ALA A 97 -19.60 -0.30 -11.27
CA ALA A 97 -20.54 0.72 -10.82
C ALA A 97 -20.88 0.56 -9.34
N GLU A 98 -21.09 -0.66 -8.88
CA GLU A 98 -21.36 -0.94 -7.47
C GLU A 98 -20.16 -0.63 -6.58
N LEU A 99 -18.93 -0.98 -7.04
CA LEU A 99 -17.70 -0.59 -6.36
C LEU A 99 -17.59 0.92 -6.21
N ALA A 100 -17.87 1.67 -7.29
CA ALA A 100 -17.80 3.14 -7.27
C ALA A 100 -18.81 3.73 -6.28
N GLU A 101 -20.02 3.21 -6.23
CA GLU A 101 -21.06 3.65 -5.30
C GLU A 101 -20.67 3.37 -3.85
N LYS A 102 -20.20 2.16 -3.57
CA LYS A 102 -19.79 1.78 -2.21
C LYS A 102 -18.50 2.45 -1.76
N ASN A 103 -17.60 2.76 -2.69
CA ASN A 103 -16.42 3.59 -2.40
C ASN A 103 -16.85 4.98 -1.90
N ARG A 104 -17.86 5.59 -2.54
CA ARG A 104 -18.38 6.89 -2.08
C ARG A 104 -19.00 6.78 -0.69
N ALA A 105 -19.79 5.74 -0.45
CA ALA A 105 -20.41 5.51 0.85
C ALA A 105 -19.33 5.32 1.95
N TYR A 106 -18.26 4.60 1.61
CA TYR A 106 -17.13 4.37 2.52
C TYR A 106 -16.44 5.70 2.87
N GLU A 107 -16.12 6.50 1.86
CA GLU A 107 -15.45 7.80 2.06
C GLU A 107 -16.32 8.76 2.88
N GLU A 108 -17.64 8.77 2.65
CA GLU A 108 -18.57 9.58 3.43
C GLU A 108 -18.61 9.13 4.90
N ARG A 109 -18.59 7.82 5.13
CA ARG A 109 -18.66 7.28 6.49
C ARG A 109 -17.35 7.44 7.27
N PHE A 110 -16.21 7.16 6.66
CA PHE A 110 -14.93 7.08 7.36
C PHE A 110 -14.01 8.28 7.12
N GLY A 111 -14.24 9.06 6.07
CA GLY A 111 -13.47 10.27 5.78
C GLY A 111 -12.16 10.05 5.03
N TYR A 112 -11.88 8.84 4.58
CA TYR A 112 -10.71 8.51 3.79
C TYR A 112 -11.04 7.42 2.76
N VAL A 113 -10.15 7.23 1.78
CA VAL A 113 -10.35 6.28 0.69
C VAL A 113 -10.38 4.84 1.20
N TYR A 114 -11.22 4.00 0.58
CA TYR A 114 -11.22 2.56 0.82
C TYR A 114 -9.89 1.96 0.37
N LEU A 115 -9.14 1.41 1.31
CA LEU A 115 -7.84 0.82 1.09
C LEU A 115 -7.87 -0.67 1.38
N VAL A 116 -7.45 -1.47 0.42
CA VAL A 116 -7.36 -2.92 0.54
C VAL A 116 -6.19 -3.42 -0.31
N CYS A 117 -5.53 -4.47 0.15
CA CYS A 117 -4.53 -5.15 -0.67
C CYS A 117 -5.26 -5.90 -1.78
N ALA A 118 -5.28 -5.31 -2.99
CA ALA A 118 -6.06 -5.81 -4.12
C ALA A 118 -5.36 -6.92 -4.92
N SER A 119 -4.06 -7.11 -4.69
CA SER A 119 -3.25 -8.07 -5.44
C SER A 119 -3.82 -9.48 -5.37
N GLY A 120 -4.10 -10.09 -6.52
CA GLY A 120 -4.63 -11.45 -6.61
C GLY A 120 -6.13 -11.57 -6.31
N ARG A 121 -6.83 -10.48 -6.02
CA ARG A 121 -8.28 -10.50 -5.72
C ARG A 121 -9.11 -10.08 -6.91
N THR A 122 -10.28 -10.69 -7.06
CA THR A 122 -11.27 -10.28 -8.08
C THR A 122 -12.04 -9.03 -7.62
N ALA A 123 -12.66 -8.34 -8.56
CA ALA A 123 -13.52 -7.20 -8.24
C ALA A 123 -14.67 -7.59 -7.30
N GLU A 124 -15.24 -8.77 -7.50
CA GLU A 124 -16.32 -9.31 -6.67
C GLU A 124 -15.84 -9.54 -5.23
N GLU A 125 -14.63 -10.06 -5.05
CA GLU A 125 -14.03 -10.25 -3.72
C GLU A 125 -13.80 -8.90 -3.04
N LEU A 126 -13.28 -7.92 -3.77
CA LEU A 126 -13.05 -6.57 -3.23
C LEU A 126 -14.34 -5.87 -2.85
N LEU A 127 -15.39 -6.08 -3.64
CA LEU A 127 -16.73 -5.56 -3.35
C LEU A 127 -17.32 -6.18 -2.09
N ALA A 128 -17.16 -7.49 -1.92
CA ALA A 128 -17.64 -8.20 -0.73
C ALA A 128 -16.91 -7.70 0.53
N ILE A 129 -15.59 -7.53 0.46
CA ILE A 129 -14.78 -7.01 1.55
C ILE A 129 -15.24 -5.59 1.93
N LEU A 130 -15.44 -4.74 0.92
CA LEU A 130 -15.91 -3.36 1.13
C LEU A 130 -17.27 -3.33 1.82
N THR A 131 -18.18 -4.17 1.38
CA THR A 131 -19.53 -4.29 1.96
C THR A 131 -19.45 -4.66 3.44
N ASP A 132 -18.60 -5.62 3.80
CA ASP A 132 -18.41 -6.02 5.19
C ASP A 132 -17.79 -4.90 6.03
N ARG A 133 -16.79 -4.21 5.47
CA ARG A 133 -16.07 -3.15 6.19
C ARG A 133 -16.92 -1.90 6.41
N LEU A 134 -17.90 -1.66 5.55
CA LEU A 134 -18.86 -0.55 5.76
C LEU A 134 -19.62 -0.69 7.08
N GLY A 135 -19.77 -1.90 7.60
CA GLY A 135 -20.41 -2.15 8.88
C GLY A 135 -19.51 -2.02 10.11
N ASN A 136 -18.22 -1.80 9.93
CA ASN A 136 -17.28 -1.66 11.03
C ASN A 136 -17.45 -0.32 11.74
N ASP A 137 -17.14 -0.29 13.05
CA ASP A 137 -17.00 0.99 13.75
C ASP A 137 -15.69 1.69 13.29
N PRO A 138 -15.58 3.02 13.50
CA PRO A 138 -14.42 3.78 13.01
C PRO A 138 -13.07 3.28 13.55
N ASP A 139 -13.00 2.88 14.80
CA ASP A 139 -11.73 2.41 15.38
C ASP A 139 -11.31 1.06 14.79
N THR A 140 -12.25 0.14 14.63
CA THR A 140 -12.01 -1.14 13.99
C THR A 140 -11.55 -0.94 12.55
N GLU A 141 -12.24 -0.08 11.79
CA GLU A 141 -11.91 0.18 10.41
C GLU A 141 -10.52 0.81 10.26
N ARG A 142 -10.15 1.70 11.17
CA ARG A 142 -8.81 2.30 11.17
C ARG A 142 -7.73 1.22 11.34
N ARG A 143 -7.93 0.25 12.20
CA ARG A 143 -7.00 -0.89 12.38
C ARG A 143 -6.93 -1.75 11.13
N VAL A 144 -8.08 -2.05 10.53
CA VAL A 144 -8.14 -2.85 9.28
C VAL A 144 -7.41 -2.13 8.16
N MET A 145 -7.67 -0.86 7.97
CA MET A 145 -7.02 -0.04 6.94
C MET A 145 -5.49 -0.04 7.12
N ARG A 146 -5.02 0.17 8.35
CA ARG A 146 -3.58 0.14 8.66
C ARG A 146 -2.95 -1.21 8.34
N SER A 147 -3.64 -2.30 8.66
CA SER A 147 -3.20 -3.66 8.34
C SER A 147 -3.10 -3.89 6.83
N GLU A 148 -4.09 -3.42 6.08
CA GLU A 148 -4.08 -3.54 4.61
C GLU A 148 -2.97 -2.71 3.98
N LEU A 149 -2.70 -1.52 4.49
CA LEU A 149 -1.57 -0.71 4.03
C LEU A 149 -0.24 -1.45 4.28
N GLY A 150 -0.11 -2.11 5.43
CA GLY A 150 1.07 -2.93 5.72
C GLY A 150 1.30 -4.04 4.70
N LYS A 151 0.23 -4.71 4.30
CA LYS A 151 0.29 -5.77 3.27
C LYS A 151 0.74 -5.21 1.91
N ILE A 152 0.20 -4.07 1.52
CA ILE A 152 0.57 -3.39 0.27
C ILE A 152 2.04 -3.00 0.30
N ASN A 153 2.49 -2.40 1.39
CA ASN A 153 3.89 -1.97 1.54
C ASN A 153 4.84 -3.16 1.48
N ARG A 154 4.49 -4.28 2.10
CA ARG A 154 5.31 -5.49 2.07
C ARG A 154 5.46 -6.02 0.63
N LEU A 155 4.37 -6.10 -0.11
CA LEU A 155 4.42 -6.53 -1.52
C LEU A 155 5.27 -5.58 -2.37
N ARG A 156 5.14 -4.28 -2.15
CA ARG A 156 5.92 -3.28 -2.89
C ARG A 156 7.41 -3.34 -2.55
N LEU A 157 7.75 -3.54 -1.27
CA LEU A 157 9.14 -3.74 -0.85
C LEU A 157 9.73 -5.02 -1.45
N ASP A 158 8.97 -6.10 -1.45
CA ASP A 158 9.41 -7.35 -2.05
C ASP A 158 9.70 -7.18 -3.55
N ARG A 159 8.81 -6.52 -4.28
CA ARG A 159 9.01 -6.19 -5.69
C ARG A 159 10.22 -5.30 -5.91
N LEU A 160 10.42 -4.31 -5.04
CA LEU A 160 11.58 -3.42 -5.10
C LEU A 160 12.90 -4.18 -5.00
N LEU A 161 13.00 -5.08 -4.02
CA LEU A 161 14.22 -5.88 -3.81
C LEU A 161 14.43 -6.92 -4.92
N SER A 162 13.36 -7.35 -5.56
CA SER A 162 13.41 -8.33 -6.66
C SER A 162 13.63 -7.69 -8.03
N LYS A 163 13.64 -6.34 -8.09
CA LYS A 163 13.79 -5.60 -9.34
C LYS A 163 15.18 -5.80 -9.92
N GLU A 164 15.24 -6.03 -11.22
CA GLU A 164 16.52 -6.10 -11.94
C GLU A 164 17.14 -4.69 -12.05
N THR A 165 18.45 -4.65 -11.81
CA THR A 165 19.23 -3.42 -11.96
C THR A 165 19.93 -3.43 -13.33
N ALA A 166 19.98 -2.27 -13.95
CA ALA A 166 20.67 -2.10 -15.22
C ALA A 166 22.19 -2.22 -15.06
#